data_62832d1bcfc1cd9a37798263b25d7ccc
#
_entry.id   62832d1bcfc1cd9a37798263b25d7ccc
#
_cell.length_a   1.000
_cell.length_b   1.000
_cell.length_c   1.000
_cell.angle_alpha   90.00
_cell.angle_beta   90.00
_cell.angle_gamma   90.00
#
_symmetry.space_group_name_H-M   'P 1'
#
loop_
_entity.id
_entity.type
_entity.pdbx_description
1 polymer ?
#
loop_
_entity_poly.entity_id
_entity_poly.type
_entity_poly.pdbx_seq_one_letter_code
_entity_poly.pdbx_strand_id
1 'polypeptide(L)'
;KILILSGYDEFDYAKEAIRLGVTEYLLKPISSGKLLEALNGVSESIRREKEDKDLVHKYMEEMRENTEHEKQKFFEQMIAGNLSMADVLETGKKYEMNLSAGMYNLLLFRFTLGEENRKSGELLGEAEYAIEKLTERLEYVFEFQRGVEGWAFLLMADNEEQMSERVKELSKDLEEIMKNYSTIAYFGGIGQPVARLRELERSFREAERALAARFTMELNRIISVEDIRMAQNVDTLDDIEITSFGEIEKTRTMLEKFLNNGAEDEIDEFVDVYISELPEENLKSVLMRQYIIMDAYIVMMSFCEKIEGIEGEMQAQSEELKNSMKTIQTLEEIKNYIRMLLKKIIGVRDTISGRRYSDIIEIAKDQIRKTYMSDEISLNTIAAEVGMSPSYFSSIFSKEMGKTFVEYLTEIRMDRAKELLMCSSMKTSEIGYEVGYKDPHYFSYIFKKTQNCTPKEFRARGKE
;
A
#
# COMPACT_ATOMS: atom_id res chain seq x y z
N LYS A 1 19.63 18.48 -27.42
CA LYS A 1 20.95 18.83 -27.97
C LYS A 1 20.79 19.34 -29.38
N ILE A 2 21.55 20.39 -29.74
CA ILE A 2 21.50 21.04 -31.06
C ILE A 2 22.91 21.05 -31.62
N LEU A 3 23.04 20.59 -32.87
CA LEU A 3 24.27 20.64 -33.64
C LEU A 3 24.04 21.53 -34.86
N ILE A 4 24.86 22.56 -35.06
CA ILE A 4 24.77 23.50 -36.17
C ILE A 4 25.86 23.21 -37.18
N LEU A 5 25.46 23.11 -38.49
CA LEU A 5 26.37 23.03 -39.64
C LEU A 5 26.28 24.33 -40.44
N SER A 6 27.33 25.14 -40.41
CA SER A 6 27.36 26.45 -41.07
C SER A 6 28.41 26.49 -42.18
N GLY A 7 28.10 27.24 -43.26
CA GLY A 7 29.08 27.60 -44.30
C GLY A 7 29.82 28.92 -44.03
N TYR A 8 29.47 29.61 -42.96
CA TYR A 8 30.04 30.91 -42.60
C TYR A 8 31.04 30.75 -41.45
N ASP A 9 32.27 31.18 -41.66
CA ASP A 9 33.35 31.17 -40.70
C ASP A 9 33.42 32.52 -39.94
N GLU A 10 32.29 32.94 -39.40
CA GLU A 10 32.23 34.16 -38.57
C GLU A 10 32.26 33.76 -37.09
N PHE A 11 33.26 34.20 -36.37
CA PHE A 11 33.49 33.92 -34.96
C PHE A 11 32.32 34.33 -34.08
N ASP A 12 31.60 35.41 -34.46
CA ASP A 12 30.46 35.92 -33.72
C ASP A 12 29.25 34.99 -33.74
N TYR A 13 29.02 34.28 -34.85
CA TYR A 13 27.94 33.26 -34.92
C TYR A 13 28.23 32.04 -34.06
N ALA A 14 29.48 31.58 -34.05
CA ALA A 14 29.90 30.48 -33.21
C ALA A 14 29.76 30.85 -31.70
N LYS A 15 30.14 32.06 -31.33
CA LYS A 15 30.02 32.57 -29.96
C LYS A 15 28.57 32.72 -29.52
N GLU A 16 27.71 33.21 -30.41
CA GLU A 16 26.28 33.34 -30.13
C GLU A 16 25.60 31.97 -30.03
N ALA A 17 25.97 30.99 -30.88
CA ALA A 17 25.48 29.63 -30.80
C ALA A 17 25.81 28.96 -29.45
N ILE A 18 27.05 29.12 -28.96
CA ILE A 18 27.46 28.63 -27.64
C ILE A 18 26.64 29.30 -26.53
N ARG A 19 26.43 30.62 -26.62
CA ARG A 19 25.62 31.36 -25.66
C ARG A 19 24.15 30.89 -25.60
N LEU A 20 23.63 30.44 -26.75
CA LEU A 20 22.26 29.90 -26.88
C LEU A 20 22.19 28.40 -26.50
N GLY A 21 23.30 27.81 -26.04
CA GLY A 21 23.30 26.42 -25.56
C GLY A 21 23.39 25.38 -26.69
N VAL A 22 23.89 25.75 -27.86
CA VAL A 22 24.17 24.80 -28.96
C VAL A 22 25.31 23.87 -28.51
N THR A 23 25.10 22.56 -28.67
CA THR A 23 26.02 21.55 -28.18
C THR A 23 27.31 21.53 -28.99
N GLU A 24 27.21 21.74 -30.31
CA GLU A 24 28.36 21.77 -31.19
C GLU A 24 28.08 22.60 -32.46
N TYR A 25 29.11 23.34 -32.92
CA TYR A 25 29.05 24.20 -34.09
C TYR A 25 30.13 23.74 -35.09
N LEU A 26 29.76 23.30 -36.27
CA LEU A 26 30.65 22.72 -37.28
C LEU A 26 30.63 23.56 -38.55
N LEU A 27 31.82 23.79 -39.09
CA LEU A 27 32.01 24.56 -40.33
C LEU A 27 32.09 23.63 -41.56
N LYS A 28 31.40 24.02 -42.64
CA LYS A 28 31.53 23.40 -43.95
C LYS A 28 32.76 24.00 -44.72
N PRO A 29 33.47 23.13 -45.50
CA PRO A 29 33.27 21.73 -45.75
C PRO A 29 33.75 20.83 -44.58
N ILE A 30 32.89 19.89 -44.16
CA ILE A 30 33.17 18.94 -43.09
C ILE A 30 33.46 17.54 -43.68
N SER A 31 34.47 16.87 -43.16
CA SER A 31 34.70 15.47 -43.50
C SER A 31 33.71 14.54 -42.78
N SER A 32 33.40 13.41 -43.41
CA SER A 32 32.50 12.40 -42.83
C SER A 32 32.99 11.92 -41.46
N GLY A 33 34.32 11.81 -41.28
CA GLY A 33 34.90 11.42 -39.99
C GLY A 33 34.63 12.44 -38.87
N LYS A 34 34.82 13.74 -39.13
CA LYS A 34 34.53 14.79 -38.14
C LYS A 34 33.02 14.90 -37.81
N LEU A 35 32.16 14.72 -38.81
CA LEU A 35 30.72 14.71 -38.57
C LEU A 35 30.30 13.52 -37.69
N LEU A 36 30.90 12.35 -37.95
CA LEU A 36 30.61 11.13 -37.19
C LEU A 36 31.12 11.25 -35.74
N GLU A 37 32.28 11.86 -35.52
CA GLU A 37 32.85 12.14 -34.20
C GLU A 37 31.94 13.08 -33.40
N ALA A 38 31.47 14.19 -34.00
CA ALA A 38 30.56 15.12 -33.39
C ALA A 38 29.21 14.47 -33.01
N LEU A 39 28.65 13.67 -33.94
CA LEU A 39 27.39 12.94 -33.68
C LEU A 39 27.54 11.92 -32.56
N ASN A 40 28.65 11.20 -32.51
CA ASN A 40 28.94 10.25 -31.42
C ASN A 40 29.11 10.99 -30.09
N GLY A 41 29.79 12.14 -30.04
CA GLY A 41 29.90 12.96 -28.86
C GLY A 41 28.57 13.45 -28.33
N VAL A 42 27.71 13.93 -29.24
CA VAL A 42 26.32 14.34 -28.86
C VAL A 42 25.50 13.15 -28.39
N SER A 43 25.57 12.00 -29.05
CA SER A 43 24.85 10.78 -28.66
C SER A 43 25.31 10.31 -27.28
N GLU A 44 26.59 10.31 -27.02
CA GLU A 44 27.15 9.93 -25.72
C GLU A 44 26.71 10.91 -24.59
N SER A 45 26.70 12.21 -24.89
CA SER A 45 26.19 13.22 -23.97
C SER A 45 24.67 13.02 -23.64
N ILE A 46 23.86 12.72 -24.64
CA ILE A 46 22.43 12.43 -24.44
C ILE A 46 22.26 11.16 -23.60
N ARG A 47 23.06 10.12 -23.89
CA ARG A 47 23.02 8.87 -23.11
C ARG A 47 23.38 9.10 -21.65
N ARG A 48 24.47 9.83 -21.37
CA ARG A 48 24.87 10.17 -19.99
C ARG A 48 23.80 10.96 -19.26
N GLU A 49 23.21 12.00 -19.88
CA GLU A 49 22.14 12.78 -19.26
C GLU A 49 20.88 11.93 -18.97
N LYS A 50 20.56 10.96 -19.82
CA LYS A 50 19.48 10.02 -19.59
C LYS A 50 19.82 9.08 -18.43
N GLU A 51 21.03 8.51 -18.44
CA GLU A 51 21.53 7.64 -17.37
C GLU A 51 21.53 8.35 -16.01
N ASP A 52 21.99 9.63 -15.96
CA ASP A 52 21.97 10.44 -14.74
C ASP A 52 20.54 10.70 -14.24
N LYS A 53 19.60 10.99 -15.16
CA LYS A 53 18.17 11.17 -14.80
C LYS A 53 17.55 9.88 -14.29
N ASP A 54 17.77 8.77 -14.96
CA ASP A 54 17.25 7.46 -14.57
C ASP A 54 17.83 7.05 -13.20
N LEU A 55 19.10 7.38 -12.95
CA LEU A 55 19.76 7.15 -11.67
C LEU A 55 19.14 7.98 -10.53
N VAL A 56 18.93 9.28 -10.76
CA VAL A 56 18.27 10.16 -9.78
C VAL A 56 16.85 9.67 -9.51
N HIS A 57 16.11 9.28 -10.55
CA HIS A 57 14.76 8.75 -10.41
C HIS A 57 14.74 7.49 -9.54
N LYS A 58 15.65 6.55 -9.81
CA LYS A 58 15.76 5.32 -9.02
C LYS A 58 16.11 5.59 -7.55
N TYR A 59 17.02 6.53 -7.28
CA TYR A 59 17.33 6.92 -5.89
C TYR A 59 16.14 7.59 -5.19
N MET A 60 15.35 8.36 -5.93
CA MET A 60 14.13 8.95 -5.38
C MET A 60 13.09 7.86 -5.07
N GLU A 61 12.94 6.84 -5.91
CA GLU A 61 12.05 5.70 -5.64
C GLU A 61 12.50 4.91 -4.40
N GLU A 62 13.80 4.61 -4.29
CA GLU A 62 14.36 3.91 -3.11
C GLU A 62 14.17 4.71 -1.81
N MET A 63 14.39 6.03 -1.84
CA MET A 63 14.15 6.90 -0.69
C MET A 63 12.66 6.99 -0.36
N ARG A 64 11.81 6.95 -1.37
CA ARG A 64 10.37 7.04 -1.24
C ARG A 64 9.76 5.83 -0.53
N GLU A 65 10.17 4.60 -0.88
CA GLU A 65 9.69 3.39 -0.20
C GLU A 65 9.91 3.45 1.31
N ASN A 66 11.13 3.83 1.73
CA ASN A 66 11.43 3.98 3.15
C ASN A 66 10.62 5.10 3.80
N THR A 67 10.40 6.20 3.08
CA THR A 67 9.61 7.33 3.58
C THR A 67 8.13 6.95 3.75
N GLU A 68 7.55 6.23 2.79
CA GLU A 68 6.15 5.79 2.88
C GLU A 68 5.95 4.79 4.04
N HIS A 69 6.88 3.88 4.26
CA HIS A 69 6.84 2.98 5.40
C HIS A 69 6.95 3.73 6.76
N GLU A 70 7.82 4.76 6.84
CA GLU A 70 7.89 5.62 8.02
C GLU A 70 6.60 6.45 8.21
N LYS A 71 5.99 6.96 7.13
CA LYS A 71 4.70 7.66 7.18
C LYS A 71 3.56 6.75 7.64
N GLN A 72 3.53 5.50 7.18
CA GLN A 72 2.55 4.52 7.63
C GLN A 72 2.67 4.28 9.15
N LYS A 73 3.87 4.02 9.65
CA LYS A 73 4.11 3.87 11.11
C LYS A 73 3.72 5.12 11.89
N PHE A 74 4.00 6.29 11.35
CA PHE A 74 3.61 7.56 11.96
C PHE A 74 2.09 7.69 12.06
N PHE A 75 1.37 7.34 11.00
CA PHE A 75 -0.09 7.33 10.99
C PHE A 75 -0.67 6.37 12.03
N GLU A 76 -0.19 5.13 12.07
CA GLU A 76 -0.62 4.13 13.05
C GLU A 76 -0.41 4.61 14.49
N GLN A 77 0.75 5.20 14.80
CA GLN A 77 1.06 5.74 16.13
C GLN A 77 0.19 6.96 16.46
N MET A 78 -0.14 7.80 15.48
CA MET A 78 -1.00 8.97 15.64
C MET A 78 -2.44 8.56 15.95
N ILE A 79 -2.99 7.56 15.23
CA ILE A 79 -4.33 7.02 15.49
C ILE A 79 -4.40 6.30 16.84
N ALA A 80 -3.38 5.52 17.19
CA ALA A 80 -3.30 4.83 18.48
C ALA A 80 -3.11 5.78 19.69
N GLY A 81 -2.92 7.09 19.43
CA GLY A 81 -2.70 8.08 20.50
C GLY A 81 -1.37 7.93 21.24
N ASN A 82 -0.41 7.20 20.67
CA ASN A 82 0.88 6.88 21.28
C ASN A 82 1.91 8.03 21.19
N LEU A 83 1.59 9.09 20.43
CA LEU A 83 2.46 10.25 20.24
C LEU A 83 1.95 11.47 20.99
N SER A 84 2.87 12.24 21.57
CA SER A 84 2.53 13.56 22.07
C SER A 84 2.19 14.50 20.91
N MET A 85 1.37 15.55 21.16
CA MET A 85 1.02 16.53 20.13
C MET A 85 2.27 17.25 19.57
N ALA A 86 3.29 17.46 20.39
CA ALA A 86 4.55 18.04 19.94
C ALA A 86 5.26 17.11 18.94
N ASP A 87 5.33 15.80 19.25
CA ASP A 87 5.94 14.80 18.38
C ASP A 87 5.17 14.65 17.06
N VAL A 88 3.81 14.71 17.09
CA VAL A 88 2.98 14.67 15.89
C VAL A 88 3.29 15.84 14.98
N LEU A 89 3.37 17.05 15.51
CA LEU A 89 3.67 18.26 14.71
C LEU A 89 5.11 18.28 14.21
N GLU A 90 6.08 17.81 15.01
CA GLU A 90 7.49 17.72 14.60
C GLU A 90 7.68 16.67 13.52
N THR A 91 7.13 15.48 13.70
CA THR A 91 7.20 14.40 12.72
C THR A 91 6.45 14.76 11.44
N GLY A 92 5.28 15.41 11.54
CA GLY A 92 4.57 15.93 10.39
C GLY A 92 5.43 16.89 9.55
N LYS A 93 6.14 17.80 10.19
CA LYS A 93 7.07 18.72 9.48
C LYS A 93 8.22 17.97 8.79
N LYS A 94 8.73 16.88 9.39
CA LYS A 94 9.77 16.03 8.77
C LYS A 94 9.30 15.47 7.42
N TYR A 95 8.00 15.18 7.29
CA TYR A 95 7.39 14.67 6.07
C TYR A 95 6.68 15.77 5.25
N GLU A 96 7.01 17.03 5.47
CA GLU A 96 6.42 18.20 4.78
C GLU A 96 4.90 18.32 4.97
N MET A 97 4.35 17.73 6.03
CA MET A 97 2.93 17.79 6.37
C MET A 97 2.67 18.95 7.32
N ASN A 98 1.92 19.95 6.86
CA ASN A 98 1.41 20.99 7.75
C ASN A 98 0.09 20.53 8.37
N LEU A 99 0.16 19.94 9.56
CA LEU A 99 -0.99 19.39 10.28
C LEU A 99 -1.75 20.47 11.11
N SER A 100 -1.63 21.74 10.79
CA SER A 100 -2.31 22.82 11.51
C SER A 100 -3.62 23.19 10.81
N ALA A 101 -4.75 22.82 11.39
CA ALA A 101 -6.08 23.11 10.86
C ALA A 101 -7.11 23.27 11.99
N GLY A 102 -8.29 23.81 11.66
CA GLY A 102 -9.40 23.95 12.58
C GLY A 102 -10.16 22.64 12.81
N MET A 103 -10.21 21.78 11.79
CA MET A 103 -10.92 20.50 11.81
C MET A 103 -10.20 19.44 10.98
N TYR A 104 -10.44 18.18 11.33
CA TYR A 104 -9.85 16.99 10.70
C TYR A 104 -10.92 15.98 10.41
N ASN A 105 -10.78 15.21 9.34
CA ASN A 105 -11.61 14.04 9.05
C ASN A 105 -10.77 12.96 8.37
N LEU A 106 -11.21 11.72 8.47
CA LEU A 106 -10.59 10.58 7.81
C LEU A 106 -11.55 9.95 6.79
N LEU A 107 -11.01 9.66 5.62
CA LEU A 107 -11.65 8.81 4.62
C LEU A 107 -10.74 7.60 4.40
N LEU A 108 -11.27 6.41 4.68
CA LEU A 108 -10.61 5.14 4.37
C LEU A 108 -11.08 4.66 3.00
N PHE A 109 -10.16 4.21 2.18
CA PHE A 109 -10.45 3.76 0.82
C PHE A 109 -9.73 2.45 0.53
N ARG A 110 -10.44 1.46 0.00
CA ARG A 110 -9.90 0.12 -0.23
C ARG A 110 -10.34 -0.43 -1.57
N PHE A 111 -9.42 -1.09 -2.29
CA PHE A 111 -9.78 -1.96 -3.40
C PHE A 111 -10.30 -3.29 -2.89
N THR A 112 -11.35 -3.79 -3.51
CA THR A 112 -11.86 -5.14 -3.27
C THR A 112 -11.46 -6.02 -4.44
N LEU A 113 -10.50 -6.89 -4.20
CA LEU A 113 -9.95 -7.79 -5.22
C LEU A 113 -10.81 -9.05 -5.31
N GLY A 114 -11.46 -9.27 -6.46
CA GLY A 114 -12.00 -10.58 -6.82
C GLY A 114 -10.88 -11.56 -7.14
N GLU A 115 -11.15 -12.86 -7.07
CA GLU A 115 -10.15 -13.91 -7.40
C GLU A 115 -9.53 -13.76 -8.80
N GLU A 116 -10.29 -13.26 -9.78
CA GLU A 116 -9.83 -13.01 -11.14
C GLU A 116 -8.89 -11.79 -11.25
N ASN A 117 -9.06 -10.79 -10.39
CA ASN A 117 -8.28 -9.54 -10.43
C ASN A 117 -6.91 -9.63 -9.74
N ARG A 118 -6.63 -10.71 -9.00
CA ARG A 118 -5.30 -10.93 -8.40
C ARG A 118 -4.16 -11.02 -9.44
N LYS A 119 -4.49 -11.25 -10.71
CA LYS A 119 -3.53 -11.31 -11.83
C LYS A 119 -3.27 -9.96 -12.52
N SER A 120 -3.97 -8.89 -12.14
CA SER A 120 -3.90 -7.58 -12.79
C SER A 120 -3.07 -6.58 -11.97
N GLY A 121 -1.89 -6.97 -11.51
CA GLY A 121 -1.00 -6.12 -10.70
C GLY A 121 -0.62 -4.79 -11.39
N GLU A 122 -0.47 -4.80 -12.71
CA GLU A 122 -0.16 -3.60 -13.50
C GLU A 122 -1.30 -2.58 -13.44
N LEU A 123 -2.55 -3.02 -13.64
CA LEU A 123 -3.73 -2.16 -13.61
C LEU A 123 -3.98 -1.58 -12.21
N LEU A 124 -3.69 -2.36 -11.17
CA LEU A 124 -3.74 -1.88 -9.78
C LEU A 124 -2.68 -0.79 -9.54
N GLY A 125 -1.45 -0.99 -9.99
CA GLY A 125 -0.39 0.01 -9.88
C GLY A 125 -0.71 1.31 -10.62
N GLU A 126 -1.39 1.24 -11.77
CA GLU A 126 -1.87 2.43 -12.50
C GLU A 126 -2.95 3.19 -11.70
N ALA A 127 -3.90 2.47 -11.09
CA ALA A 127 -4.93 3.06 -10.26
C ALA A 127 -4.34 3.70 -8.99
N GLU A 128 -3.40 3.02 -8.32
CA GLU A 128 -2.64 3.56 -7.18
C GLU A 128 -1.92 4.85 -7.55
N TYR A 129 -1.20 4.86 -8.67
CA TYR A 129 -0.49 6.04 -9.17
C TYR A 129 -1.45 7.21 -9.50
N ALA A 130 -2.62 6.92 -10.06
CA ALA A 130 -3.62 7.94 -10.36
C ALA A 130 -4.18 8.59 -9.08
N ILE A 131 -4.41 7.81 -8.02
CA ILE A 131 -4.85 8.30 -6.71
C ILE A 131 -3.77 9.18 -6.09
N GLU A 132 -2.52 8.75 -6.10
CA GLU A 132 -1.40 9.53 -5.59
C GLU A 132 -1.26 10.88 -6.33
N LYS A 133 -1.37 10.89 -7.65
CA LYS A 133 -1.33 12.14 -8.44
C LYS A 133 -2.52 13.06 -8.15
N LEU A 134 -3.64 12.54 -7.70
CA LEU A 134 -4.75 13.36 -7.21
C LEU A 134 -4.35 14.03 -5.89
N THR A 135 -3.89 13.27 -4.90
CA THR A 135 -3.59 13.78 -3.56
C THR A 135 -2.42 14.75 -3.55
N GLU A 136 -1.40 14.57 -4.40
CA GLU A 136 -0.30 15.55 -4.58
C GLU A 136 -0.78 16.96 -4.97
N ARG A 137 -1.97 17.09 -5.58
CA ARG A 137 -2.54 18.40 -5.98
C ARG A 137 -3.39 19.04 -4.92
N LEU A 138 -3.78 18.30 -3.88
CA LEU A 138 -4.71 18.72 -2.85
C LEU A 138 -3.94 19.08 -1.57
N GLU A 139 -3.66 20.36 -1.34
CA GLU A 139 -2.92 20.84 -0.17
C GLU A 139 -3.61 20.53 1.18
N TYR A 140 -4.89 20.16 1.16
CA TYR A 140 -5.70 19.89 2.35
C TYR A 140 -5.86 18.38 2.64
N VAL A 141 -5.19 17.52 1.88
CA VAL A 141 -5.25 16.06 2.04
C VAL A 141 -3.86 15.50 2.24
N PHE A 142 -3.68 14.64 3.23
CA PHE A 142 -2.51 13.80 3.36
C PHE A 142 -2.92 12.34 3.23
N GLU A 143 -2.25 11.61 2.35
CA GLU A 143 -2.48 10.19 2.18
C GLU A 143 -1.48 9.36 2.98
N PHE A 144 -1.98 8.23 3.48
CA PHE A 144 -1.20 7.21 4.15
C PHE A 144 -1.58 5.86 3.55
N GLN A 145 -0.59 5.18 2.98
CA GLN A 145 -0.77 3.82 2.50
C GLN A 145 -0.84 2.87 3.70
N ARG A 146 -1.84 1.99 3.70
CA ARG A 146 -2.05 0.97 4.73
C ARG A 146 -1.79 -0.44 4.19
N GLY A 147 -0.95 -0.56 3.19
CA GLY A 147 -0.61 -1.81 2.55
C GLY A 147 -1.82 -2.50 1.93
N VAL A 148 -2.09 -3.73 2.35
CA VAL A 148 -3.24 -4.52 1.87
C VAL A 148 -4.60 -3.94 2.30
N GLU A 149 -4.63 -3.04 3.27
CA GLU A 149 -5.84 -2.40 3.78
C GLU A 149 -6.25 -1.17 2.96
N GLY A 150 -5.43 -0.74 1.98
CA GLY A 150 -5.71 0.39 1.10
C GLY A 150 -5.13 1.70 1.60
N TRP A 151 -5.90 2.78 1.61
CA TRP A 151 -5.47 4.13 1.96
C TRP A 151 -6.29 4.73 3.08
N ALA A 152 -5.63 5.60 3.86
CA ALA A 152 -6.29 6.56 4.73
C ALA A 152 -5.96 7.97 4.24
N PHE A 153 -6.97 8.76 3.96
CA PHE A 153 -6.86 10.17 3.60
C PHE A 153 -7.23 11.02 4.80
N LEU A 154 -6.26 11.78 5.31
CA LEU A 154 -6.47 12.77 6.36
C LEU A 154 -6.84 14.10 5.69
N LEU A 155 -8.08 14.50 5.83
CA LEU A 155 -8.60 15.79 5.35
C LEU A 155 -8.50 16.84 6.45
N MET A 156 -8.18 18.04 6.08
CA MET A 156 -8.09 19.20 6.97
C MET A 156 -8.97 20.33 6.45
N ALA A 157 -9.58 21.09 7.36
CA ALA A 157 -10.40 22.26 7.05
C ALA A 157 -10.39 23.28 8.20
N ASP A 158 -10.84 24.50 7.94
CA ASP A 158 -10.96 25.54 8.97
C ASP A 158 -12.27 25.43 9.75
N ASN A 159 -13.32 24.92 9.10
CA ASN A 159 -14.66 24.79 9.67
C ASN A 159 -15.43 23.60 9.05
N GLU A 160 -16.63 23.32 9.58
CA GLU A 160 -17.46 22.18 9.20
C GLU A 160 -18.00 22.27 7.76
N GLU A 161 -18.37 23.46 7.31
CA GLU A 161 -18.86 23.69 5.95
C GLU A 161 -17.78 23.35 4.91
N GLN A 162 -16.59 23.89 5.10
CA GLN A 162 -15.43 23.59 4.26
C GLN A 162 -15.02 22.11 4.33
N MET A 163 -15.12 21.47 5.50
CA MET A 163 -14.85 20.04 5.63
C MET A 163 -15.84 19.24 4.79
N SER A 164 -17.13 19.56 4.85
CA SER A 164 -18.16 18.90 4.04
C SER A 164 -17.91 19.04 2.54
N GLU A 165 -17.49 20.24 2.08
CA GLU A 165 -17.13 20.47 0.68
C GLU A 165 -15.91 19.63 0.26
N ARG A 166 -14.83 19.64 1.05
CA ARG A 166 -13.59 18.90 0.77
C ARG A 166 -13.79 17.39 0.74
N VAL A 167 -14.60 16.87 1.64
CA VAL A 167 -14.97 15.44 1.65
C VAL A 167 -15.73 15.08 0.37
N LYS A 168 -16.69 15.90 -0.05
CA LYS A 168 -17.46 15.66 -1.30
C LYS A 168 -16.58 15.75 -2.53
N GLU A 169 -15.67 16.73 -2.59
CA GLU A 169 -14.72 16.90 -3.69
C GLU A 169 -13.81 15.69 -3.81
N LEU A 170 -13.12 15.29 -2.74
CA LEU A 170 -12.24 14.13 -2.74
C LEU A 170 -12.98 12.84 -3.11
N SER A 171 -14.17 12.63 -2.53
CA SER A 171 -14.98 11.43 -2.83
C SER A 171 -15.33 11.38 -4.32
N LYS A 172 -15.77 12.49 -4.90
CA LYS A 172 -16.11 12.59 -6.33
C LYS A 172 -14.90 12.33 -7.22
N ASP A 173 -13.75 12.91 -6.88
CA ASP A 173 -12.52 12.76 -7.66
C ASP A 173 -12.00 11.33 -7.63
N LEU A 174 -12.05 10.66 -6.47
CA LEU A 174 -11.73 9.23 -6.33
C LEU A 174 -12.68 8.37 -7.17
N GLU A 175 -13.98 8.62 -7.11
CA GLU A 175 -14.97 7.90 -7.93
C GLU A 175 -14.75 8.14 -9.44
N GLU A 176 -14.34 9.34 -9.84
CA GLU A 176 -14.06 9.66 -11.24
C GLU A 176 -12.80 8.96 -11.75
N ILE A 177 -11.74 8.87 -10.94
CA ILE A 177 -10.57 8.06 -11.25
C ILE A 177 -10.98 6.60 -11.43
N MET A 178 -11.74 6.04 -10.50
CA MET A 178 -12.12 4.63 -10.52
C MET A 178 -13.03 4.25 -11.68
N LYS A 179 -13.73 5.17 -12.32
CA LYS A 179 -14.46 4.92 -13.59
C LYS A 179 -13.56 4.44 -14.72
N ASN A 180 -12.27 4.87 -14.72
CA ASN A 180 -11.29 4.43 -15.72
C ASN A 180 -10.78 3.01 -15.43
N TYR A 181 -10.99 2.50 -14.24
CA TYR A 181 -10.56 1.18 -13.74
C TYR A 181 -11.76 0.31 -13.34
N SER A 182 -12.76 0.20 -14.21
CA SER A 182 -14.06 -0.43 -13.94
C SER A 182 -13.99 -1.91 -13.52
N THR A 183 -12.86 -2.59 -13.78
CA THR A 183 -12.61 -3.97 -13.36
C THR A 183 -12.13 -4.08 -11.91
N ILE A 184 -11.74 -2.96 -11.30
CA ILE A 184 -11.30 -2.91 -9.90
C ILE A 184 -12.48 -2.39 -9.07
N ALA A 185 -13.04 -3.26 -8.23
CA ALA A 185 -14.05 -2.83 -7.27
C ALA A 185 -13.40 -2.10 -6.10
N TYR A 186 -14.10 -1.11 -5.55
CA TYR A 186 -13.61 -0.32 -4.43
C TYR A 186 -14.72 -0.03 -3.41
N PHE A 187 -14.32 0.40 -2.24
CA PHE A 187 -15.23 0.94 -1.24
C PHE A 187 -14.52 1.97 -0.38
N GLY A 188 -15.24 3.03 0.02
CA GLY A 188 -14.72 4.05 0.91
C GLY A 188 -15.63 4.29 2.10
N GLY A 189 -15.01 4.48 3.27
CA GLY A 189 -15.69 4.84 4.52
C GLY A 189 -15.26 6.23 5.00
N ILE A 190 -16.22 7.12 5.24
CA ILE A 190 -15.98 8.49 5.72
C ILE A 190 -16.22 8.53 7.22
N GLY A 191 -15.26 9.07 7.97
CA GLY A 191 -15.36 9.33 9.40
C GLY A 191 -16.15 10.60 9.73
N GLN A 192 -16.33 10.84 11.03
CA GLN A 192 -16.90 12.11 11.50
C GLN A 192 -15.81 13.17 11.66
N PRO A 193 -16.10 14.44 11.32
CA PRO A 193 -15.18 15.55 11.55
C PRO A 193 -14.89 15.73 13.05
N VAL A 194 -13.62 16.00 13.37
CA VAL A 194 -13.14 16.26 14.73
C VAL A 194 -12.37 17.57 14.78
N ALA A 195 -12.48 18.29 15.89
CA ALA A 195 -11.84 19.60 16.04
C ALA A 195 -10.35 19.52 16.41
N ARG A 196 -9.86 18.35 16.83
CA ARG A 196 -8.49 18.21 17.34
C ARG A 196 -7.85 16.92 16.84
N LEU A 197 -6.56 16.96 16.50
CA LEU A 197 -5.79 15.80 16.08
C LEU A 197 -5.84 14.63 17.06
N ARG A 198 -5.87 14.87 18.35
CA ARG A 198 -5.99 13.82 19.39
C ARG A 198 -7.32 13.07 19.35
N GLU A 199 -8.30 13.56 18.62
CA GLU A 199 -9.62 12.96 18.46
C GLU A 199 -9.73 12.16 17.15
N LEU A 200 -8.63 12.05 16.38
CA LEU A 200 -8.59 11.33 15.11
C LEU A 200 -8.96 9.85 15.25
N GLU A 201 -8.65 9.23 16.38
CA GLU A 201 -9.09 7.86 16.69
C GLU A 201 -10.61 7.71 16.53
N ARG A 202 -11.38 8.71 16.97
CA ARG A 202 -12.85 8.69 16.81
C ARG A 202 -13.26 8.77 15.34
N SER A 203 -12.65 9.69 14.56
CA SER A 203 -12.90 9.78 13.12
C SER A 203 -12.52 8.49 12.40
N PHE A 204 -11.41 7.88 12.79
CA PHE A 204 -10.92 6.62 12.26
C PHE A 204 -11.90 5.46 12.50
N ARG A 205 -12.37 5.28 13.74
CA ARG A 205 -13.36 4.24 14.07
C ARG A 205 -14.67 4.40 13.29
N GLU A 206 -15.15 5.63 13.12
CA GLU A 206 -16.35 5.87 12.33
C GLU A 206 -16.11 5.57 10.84
N ALA A 207 -14.92 5.91 10.30
CA ALA A 207 -14.55 5.55 8.94
C ALA A 207 -14.44 4.02 8.75
N GLU A 208 -13.87 3.28 9.72
CA GLU A 208 -13.82 1.82 9.70
C GLU A 208 -15.23 1.20 9.74
N ARG A 209 -16.12 1.75 10.58
CA ARG A 209 -17.51 1.32 10.63
C ARG A 209 -18.22 1.54 9.30
N ALA A 210 -18.01 2.70 8.65
CA ALA A 210 -18.56 2.94 7.32
C ALA A 210 -17.93 2.00 6.28
N LEU A 211 -16.62 1.76 6.33
CA LEU A 211 -15.91 0.84 5.44
C LEU A 211 -16.38 -0.61 5.57
N ALA A 212 -16.78 -1.04 6.80
CA ALA A 212 -17.33 -2.38 7.05
C ALA A 212 -18.65 -2.63 6.30
N ALA A 213 -19.40 -1.58 5.92
CA ALA A 213 -20.61 -1.71 5.11
C ALA A 213 -20.35 -2.30 3.70
N ARG A 214 -19.10 -2.39 3.24
CA ARG A 214 -18.76 -3.08 1.98
C ARG A 214 -19.19 -4.56 1.95
N PHE A 215 -19.40 -5.15 3.11
CA PHE A 215 -19.88 -6.54 3.22
C PHE A 215 -21.41 -6.66 3.07
N THR A 216 -22.14 -5.57 3.28
CA THR A 216 -23.62 -5.54 3.24
C THR A 216 -24.16 -4.79 2.02
N MET A 217 -23.42 -3.81 1.53
CA MET A 217 -23.86 -2.91 0.46
C MET A 217 -23.15 -3.23 -0.87
N GLU A 218 -23.66 -2.64 -1.93
CA GLU A 218 -23.02 -2.70 -3.25
C GLU A 218 -21.66 -1.97 -3.22
N LEU A 219 -20.67 -2.53 -3.89
CA LEU A 219 -19.36 -1.92 -4.05
C LEU A 219 -19.40 -0.67 -4.95
N ASN A 220 -18.26 -0.05 -5.15
CA ASN A 220 -18.03 1.13 -5.99
C ASN A 220 -18.74 2.39 -5.48
N ARG A 221 -18.63 2.62 -4.17
CA ARG A 221 -19.15 3.83 -3.50
C ARG A 221 -18.30 4.25 -2.31
N ILE A 222 -18.48 5.50 -1.93
CA ILE A 222 -17.85 6.10 -0.74
C ILE A 222 -18.99 6.64 0.13
N ILE A 223 -19.09 6.19 1.37
CA ILE A 223 -20.23 6.49 2.26
C ILE A 223 -19.78 6.83 3.67
N SER A 224 -20.64 7.52 4.41
CA SER A 224 -20.53 7.76 5.86
C SER A 224 -21.44 6.83 6.65
N VAL A 225 -21.26 6.78 7.97
CA VAL A 225 -22.20 6.06 8.88
C VAL A 225 -23.61 6.66 8.83
N GLU A 226 -23.72 7.96 8.56
CA GLU A 226 -25.02 8.63 8.42
C GLU A 226 -25.76 8.18 7.16
N ASP A 227 -25.05 7.97 6.04
CA ASP A 227 -25.63 7.43 4.82
C ASP A 227 -26.18 6.00 5.04
N ILE A 228 -25.47 5.18 5.82
CA ILE A 228 -25.92 3.83 6.20
C ILE A 228 -27.23 3.90 7.00
N ARG A 229 -27.29 4.80 8.01
CA ARG A 229 -28.50 4.97 8.83
C ARG A 229 -29.69 5.47 8.00
N MET A 230 -29.46 6.36 7.04
CA MET A 230 -30.52 6.83 6.14
C MET A 230 -31.03 5.72 5.23
N ALA A 231 -30.15 4.90 4.69
CA ALA A 231 -30.52 3.75 3.85
C ALA A 231 -31.37 2.72 4.64
N GLN A 232 -31.00 2.42 5.87
CA GLN A 232 -31.73 1.50 6.73
C GLN A 232 -33.15 2.01 7.14
N ASN A 233 -33.32 3.35 7.25
CA ASN A 233 -34.63 3.94 7.60
C ASN A 233 -35.59 3.99 6.41
N VAL A 234 -35.13 3.82 5.18
CA VAL A 234 -36.00 3.83 3.99
C VAL A 234 -36.63 2.46 3.73
N ASP A 235 -35.97 1.37 4.14
CA ASP A 235 -36.46 -0.01 3.91
C ASP A 235 -37.51 -0.49 4.92
N THR A 236 -37.92 0.33 5.92
CA THR A 236 -38.81 -0.09 7.02
C THR A 236 -40.29 0.21 6.79
N LEU A 237 -40.77 0.58 5.61
CA LEU A 237 -42.15 1.01 5.42
C LEU A 237 -43.05 0.11 4.54
N ASP A 238 -42.54 -0.88 3.83
CA ASP A 238 -43.40 -1.81 3.07
C ASP A 238 -42.87 -3.25 3.13
N ASP A 239 -43.66 -4.18 3.63
CA ASP A 239 -43.54 -5.64 3.65
C ASP A 239 -43.15 -6.32 4.97
N ILE A 240 -44.10 -6.34 5.88
CA ILE A 240 -44.08 -7.21 7.06
C ILE A 240 -44.87 -8.50 6.74
N GLU A 241 -44.31 -9.48 6.06
CA GLU A 241 -44.82 -10.87 6.18
C GLU A 241 -43.95 -12.02 5.61
N ILE A 242 -42.82 -11.75 4.91
CA ILE A 242 -41.98 -12.83 4.34
C ILE A 242 -40.49 -12.65 4.61
N THR A 243 -40.10 -11.78 5.52
CA THR A 243 -38.71 -11.21 5.62
C THR A 243 -37.71 -12.10 6.37
N SER A 244 -38.10 -13.04 7.21
CA SER A 244 -37.16 -13.75 8.10
C SER A 244 -36.16 -14.68 7.37
N PHE A 245 -36.49 -15.24 6.21
CA PHE A 245 -35.57 -16.10 5.45
C PHE A 245 -34.63 -15.31 4.54
N GLY A 246 -35.10 -14.21 3.93
CA GLY A 246 -34.25 -13.36 3.07
C GLY A 246 -33.15 -12.63 3.83
N GLU A 247 -33.45 -12.23 5.07
CA GLU A 247 -32.47 -11.57 5.95
C GLU A 247 -31.36 -12.51 6.42
N ILE A 248 -31.69 -13.78 6.68
CA ILE A 248 -30.71 -14.81 7.04
C ILE A 248 -29.80 -15.11 5.85
N GLU A 249 -30.32 -15.13 4.64
CA GLU A 249 -29.49 -15.35 3.43
C GLU A 249 -28.56 -14.16 3.17
N LYS A 250 -29.01 -12.93 3.46
CA LYS A 250 -28.19 -11.72 3.41
C LYS A 250 -27.04 -11.78 4.42
N THR A 251 -27.33 -12.15 5.68
CA THR A 251 -26.28 -12.27 6.71
C THR A 251 -25.30 -13.42 6.44
N ARG A 252 -25.76 -14.51 5.83
CA ARG A 252 -24.89 -15.60 5.36
C ARG A 252 -23.92 -15.12 4.27
N THR A 253 -24.43 -14.42 3.24
CA THR A 253 -23.61 -13.83 2.17
C THR A 253 -22.59 -12.83 2.72
N MET A 254 -22.99 -12.04 3.70
CA MET A 254 -22.14 -11.09 4.39
C MET A 254 -20.99 -11.79 5.12
N LEU A 255 -21.29 -12.87 5.85
CA LEU A 255 -20.29 -13.67 6.55
C LEU A 255 -19.31 -14.34 5.57
N GLU A 256 -19.81 -14.88 4.44
CA GLU A 256 -18.96 -15.45 3.39
C GLU A 256 -18.03 -14.40 2.76
N LYS A 257 -18.52 -13.19 2.47
CA LYS A 257 -17.70 -12.09 1.97
C LYS A 257 -16.61 -11.70 2.98
N PHE A 258 -16.95 -11.65 4.27
CA PHE A 258 -15.97 -11.34 5.30
C PHE A 258 -14.90 -12.42 5.44
N LEU A 259 -15.29 -13.69 5.42
CA LEU A 259 -14.35 -14.82 5.46
C LEU A 259 -13.36 -14.79 4.28
N ASN A 260 -13.80 -14.36 3.11
CA ASN A 260 -12.94 -14.24 1.93
C ASN A 260 -12.00 -13.02 1.98
N ASN A 261 -12.48 -11.86 2.46
CA ASN A 261 -11.81 -10.56 2.25
C ASN A 261 -11.59 -9.75 3.53
N GLY A 262 -12.11 -10.18 4.69
CA GLY A 262 -11.96 -9.49 5.98
C GLY A 262 -10.59 -9.72 6.60
N ALA A 263 -10.14 -8.77 7.43
CA ALA A 263 -8.92 -8.86 8.22
C ALA A 263 -9.22 -9.06 9.71
N GLU A 264 -8.23 -9.51 10.48
CA GLU A 264 -8.43 -9.81 11.91
C GLU A 264 -8.81 -8.59 12.73
N ASP A 265 -8.24 -7.44 12.40
CA ASP A 265 -8.52 -6.15 13.05
C ASP A 265 -9.91 -5.59 12.74
N GLU A 266 -10.57 -6.05 11.68
CA GLU A 266 -11.93 -5.67 11.29
C GLU A 266 -13.03 -6.52 11.95
N ILE A 267 -12.68 -7.57 12.71
CA ILE A 267 -13.64 -8.53 13.26
C ILE A 267 -14.64 -7.87 14.22
N ASP A 268 -14.18 -6.95 15.06
CA ASP A 268 -15.03 -6.34 16.07
C ASP A 268 -16.13 -5.47 15.44
N GLU A 269 -15.77 -4.62 14.49
CA GLU A 269 -16.70 -3.79 13.73
C GLU A 269 -17.62 -4.62 12.85
N PHE A 270 -17.07 -5.66 12.22
CA PHE A 270 -17.85 -6.57 11.41
C PHE A 270 -18.93 -7.28 12.23
N VAL A 271 -18.60 -7.82 13.41
CA VAL A 271 -19.56 -8.51 14.27
C VAL A 271 -20.66 -7.57 14.73
N ASP A 272 -20.34 -6.32 15.04
CA ASP A 272 -21.34 -5.33 15.43
C ASP A 272 -22.29 -5.00 14.27
N VAL A 273 -21.79 -4.84 13.05
CA VAL A 273 -22.61 -4.65 11.83
C VAL A 273 -23.42 -5.91 11.54
N TYR A 274 -22.83 -7.10 11.58
CA TYR A 274 -23.50 -8.38 11.36
C TYR A 274 -24.70 -8.58 12.29
N ILE A 275 -24.53 -8.28 13.57
CA ILE A 275 -25.63 -8.39 14.56
C ILE A 275 -26.69 -7.31 14.34
N SER A 276 -26.31 -6.11 13.89
CA SER A 276 -27.26 -5.02 13.63
C SER A 276 -28.16 -5.27 12.41
N GLU A 277 -27.74 -6.12 11.50
CA GLU A 277 -28.54 -6.55 10.33
C GLU A 277 -29.58 -7.62 10.70
N LEU A 278 -29.50 -8.19 11.90
CA LEU A 278 -30.48 -9.18 12.38
C LEU A 278 -31.65 -8.45 13.05
N PRO A 279 -32.91 -8.83 12.76
CA PRO A 279 -34.09 -8.24 13.40
C PRO A 279 -34.06 -8.41 14.93
N GLU A 280 -34.41 -7.35 15.65
CA GLU A 280 -34.44 -7.40 17.12
C GLU A 280 -35.38 -8.52 17.66
N GLU A 281 -36.46 -8.84 16.94
CA GLU A 281 -37.40 -9.91 17.31
C GLU A 281 -36.70 -11.28 17.25
N ASN A 282 -35.84 -11.51 16.25
CA ASN A 282 -35.05 -12.73 16.13
C ASN A 282 -34.02 -12.84 17.27
N LEU A 283 -33.42 -11.74 17.68
CA LEU A 283 -32.49 -11.71 18.80
C LEU A 283 -33.14 -11.91 20.17
N LYS A 284 -34.46 -11.63 20.33
CA LYS A 284 -35.22 -11.90 21.55
C LYS A 284 -35.61 -13.39 21.68
N SER A 285 -35.77 -14.11 20.58
CA SER A 285 -36.12 -15.52 20.57
C SER A 285 -34.94 -16.42 20.89
N VAL A 286 -35.05 -17.29 21.88
CA VAL A 286 -33.99 -18.28 22.21
C VAL A 286 -33.72 -19.21 21.04
N LEU A 287 -34.76 -19.67 20.35
CA LEU A 287 -34.66 -20.56 19.22
C LEU A 287 -33.91 -19.90 18.05
N MET A 288 -34.24 -18.63 17.76
CA MET A 288 -33.59 -17.89 16.68
C MET A 288 -32.15 -17.57 17.00
N ARG A 289 -31.78 -17.24 18.24
CA ARG A 289 -30.39 -17.10 18.66
C ARG A 289 -29.57 -18.36 18.43
N GLN A 290 -30.14 -19.54 18.80
CA GLN A 290 -29.46 -20.81 18.54
C GLN A 290 -29.31 -21.09 17.04
N TYR A 291 -30.36 -20.75 16.26
CA TYR A 291 -30.28 -20.86 14.80
C TYR A 291 -29.19 -19.99 14.20
N ILE A 292 -29.10 -18.72 14.58
CA ILE A 292 -28.06 -17.76 14.11
C ILE A 292 -26.66 -18.29 14.42
N ILE A 293 -26.43 -18.81 15.63
CA ILE A 293 -25.15 -19.40 16.03
C ILE A 293 -24.82 -20.64 15.18
N MET A 294 -25.81 -21.49 14.97
CA MET A 294 -25.64 -22.71 14.16
C MET A 294 -25.38 -22.37 12.71
N ASP A 295 -26.11 -21.41 12.13
CA ASP A 295 -25.94 -20.97 10.76
C ASP A 295 -24.55 -20.36 10.53
N ALA A 296 -24.12 -19.45 11.41
CA ALA A 296 -22.77 -18.89 11.38
C ALA A 296 -21.69 -19.99 11.45
N TYR A 297 -21.87 -20.95 12.35
CA TYR A 297 -20.94 -22.10 12.45
C TYR A 297 -20.91 -22.90 11.15
N ILE A 298 -22.06 -23.24 10.54
CA ILE A 298 -22.13 -24.01 9.28
C ILE A 298 -21.43 -23.27 8.15
N VAL A 299 -21.69 -21.95 7.98
CA VAL A 299 -21.06 -21.13 6.94
C VAL A 299 -19.55 -21.14 7.11
N MET A 300 -19.07 -20.94 8.34
CA MET A 300 -17.64 -20.91 8.64
C MET A 300 -16.97 -22.26 8.41
N MET A 301 -17.61 -23.35 8.77
CA MET A 301 -17.09 -24.71 8.52
C MET A 301 -17.07 -25.05 7.03
N SER A 302 -18.14 -24.70 6.28
CA SER A 302 -18.19 -24.88 4.83
C SER A 302 -17.11 -24.04 4.10
N PHE A 303 -16.77 -22.88 4.65
CA PHE A 303 -15.65 -22.08 4.15
C PHE A 303 -14.31 -22.80 4.37
N CYS A 304 -14.11 -23.40 5.55
CA CYS A 304 -12.90 -24.17 5.83
C CYS A 304 -12.73 -25.39 4.91
N GLU A 305 -13.82 -26.07 4.54
CA GLU A 305 -13.78 -27.20 3.62
C GLU A 305 -13.32 -26.83 2.19
N LYS A 306 -13.51 -25.57 1.79
CA LYS A 306 -13.06 -25.04 0.49
C LYS A 306 -11.56 -24.71 0.44
N ILE A 307 -10.88 -24.66 1.60
CA ILE A 307 -9.47 -24.30 1.68
C ILE A 307 -8.64 -25.58 1.79
N GLU A 308 -7.85 -25.88 0.75
CA GLU A 308 -6.95 -27.03 0.75
C GLU A 308 -5.92 -26.95 1.90
N GLY A 309 -5.81 -28.01 2.69
CA GLY A 309 -4.81 -28.13 3.76
C GLY A 309 -5.29 -27.85 5.19
N ILE A 310 -6.59 -27.57 5.40
CA ILE A 310 -7.18 -27.32 6.74
C ILE A 310 -7.65 -28.61 7.44
N GLU A 311 -7.83 -29.71 6.73
CA GLU A 311 -8.56 -30.91 7.20
C GLU A 311 -8.12 -31.47 8.56
N GLY A 312 -6.85 -31.33 8.93
CA GLY A 312 -6.32 -31.86 10.20
C GLY A 312 -6.45 -30.94 11.42
N GLU A 313 -6.30 -29.64 11.24
CA GLU A 313 -6.30 -28.66 12.35
C GLU A 313 -7.71 -28.32 12.84
N MET A 314 -8.69 -28.28 11.94
CA MET A 314 -10.07 -27.93 12.29
C MET A 314 -10.89 -29.10 12.86
N GLN A 315 -10.58 -30.35 12.51
CA GLN A 315 -11.28 -31.51 13.10
C GLN A 315 -11.06 -31.64 14.60
N ALA A 316 -9.85 -31.37 15.10
CA ALA A 316 -9.55 -31.41 16.52
C ALA A 316 -10.24 -30.28 17.30
N GLN A 317 -10.52 -29.14 16.67
CA GLN A 317 -11.14 -27.97 17.30
C GLN A 317 -12.68 -27.95 17.16
N SER A 318 -13.25 -28.70 16.22
CA SER A 318 -14.68 -28.68 15.95
C SER A 318 -15.54 -29.15 17.11
N GLU A 319 -15.08 -30.11 17.93
CA GLU A 319 -15.81 -30.58 19.12
C GLU A 319 -15.86 -29.54 20.25
N GLU A 320 -14.77 -28.82 20.46
CA GLU A 320 -14.72 -27.74 21.44
C GLU A 320 -15.65 -26.58 21.05
N LEU A 321 -15.66 -26.23 19.77
CA LEU A 321 -16.51 -25.20 19.20
C LEU A 321 -18.00 -25.58 19.29
N LYS A 322 -18.35 -26.84 19.02
CA LYS A 322 -19.71 -27.36 19.18
C LYS A 322 -20.18 -27.37 20.62
N ASN A 323 -19.30 -27.65 21.57
CA ASN A 323 -19.67 -27.70 22.97
C ASN A 323 -19.89 -26.31 23.55
N SER A 324 -19.14 -25.30 23.13
CA SER A 324 -19.34 -23.90 23.55
C SER A 324 -20.65 -23.31 23.05
N MET A 325 -21.20 -23.77 21.91
CA MET A 325 -22.53 -23.32 21.42
C MET A 325 -23.68 -23.57 22.40
N LYS A 326 -23.60 -24.66 23.17
CA LYS A 326 -24.70 -25.09 24.07
C LYS A 326 -24.91 -24.18 25.28
N THR A 327 -23.91 -23.38 25.62
CA THR A 327 -23.92 -22.53 26.82
C THR A 327 -24.30 -21.08 26.54
N ILE A 328 -24.45 -20.69 25.27
CA ILE A 328 -24.68 -19.31 24.84
C ILE A 328 -26.15 -18.94 25.05
N GLN A 329 -26.41 -17.92 25.86
CA GLN A 329 -27.77 -17.45 26.21
C GLN A 329 -27.98 -15.96 25.92
N THR A 330 -26.92 -15.15 26.00
CA THR A 330 -26.99 -13.68 25.86
C THR A 330 -26.48 -13.22 24.49
N LEU A 331 -26.90 -12.02 24.08
CA LEU A 331 -26.46 -11.40 22.84
C LEU A 331 -24.94 -11.16 22.83
N GLU A 332 -24.37 -10.77 23.96
CA GLU A 332 -22.93 -10.54 24.07
C GLU A 332 -22.13 -11.85 23.96
N GLU A 333 -22.67 -12.96 24.50
CA GLU A 333 -22.05 -14.27 24.31
C GLU A 333 -22.11 -14.73 22.84
N ILE A 334 -23.17 -14.38 22.11
CA ILE A 334 -23.25 -14.62 20.65
C ILE A 334 -22.16 -13.85 19.92
N LYS A 335 -22.04 -12.54 20.17
CA LYS A 335 -20.99 -11.71 19.60
C LYS A 335 -19.59 -12.28 19.87
N ASN A 336 -19.32 -12.62 21.11
CA ASN A 336 -18.03 -13.18 21.52
C ASN A 336 -17.74 -14.54 20.86
N TYR A 337 -18.77 -15.36 20.69
CA TYR A 337 -18.63 -16.65 19.99
C TYR A 337 -18.29 -16.44 18.50
N ILE A 338 -19.00 -15.55 17.81
CA ILE A 338 -18.73 -15.22 16.40
C ILE A 338 -17.34 -14.62 16.25
N ARG A 339 -16.93 -13.69 17.13
CA ARG A 339 -15.55 -13.14 17.15
C ARG A 339 -14.50 -14.24 17.28
N MET A 340 -14.71 -15.15 18.21
CA MET A 340 -13.80 -16.28 18.44
C MET A 340 -13.69 -17.18 17.20
N LEU A 341 -14.81 -17.52 16.56
CA LEU A 341 -14.84 -18.32 15.35
C LEU A 341 -14.10 -17.61 14.21
N LEU A 342 -14.42 -16.34 13.98
CA LEU A 342 -13.77 -15.54 12.93
C LEU A 342 -12.27 -15.42 13.14
N LYS A 343 -11.81 -15.11 14.35
CA LYS A 343 -10.37 -15.04 14.67
C LYS A 343 -9.65 -16.34 14.37
N LYS A 344 -10.25 -17.49 14.75
CA LYS A 344 -9.68 -18.79 14.46
C LYS A 344 -9.59 -19.07 12.97
N ILE A 345 -10.67 -18.85 12.22
CA ILE A 345 -10.72 -19.19 10.79
C ILE A 345 -9.88 -18.23 9.95
N ILE A 346 -9.92 -16.93 10.24
CA ILE A 346 -9.07 -15.94 9.59
C ILE A 346 -7.60 -16.23 9.89
N GLY A 347 -7.25 -16.56 11.14
CA GLY A 347 -5.89 -16.95 11.51
C GLY A 347 -5.40 -18.18 10.73
N VAL A 348 -6.24 -19.19 10.54
CA VAL A 348 -5.90 -20.37 9.71
C VAL A 348 -5.81 -19.98 8.22
N ARG A 349 -6.79 -19.23 7.69
CA ARG A 349 -6.75 -18.70 6.32
C ARG A 349 -5.48 -17.92 6.06
N ASP A 350 -5.12 -17.01 6.96
CA ASP A 350 -3.96 -16.15 6.84
C ASP A 350 -2.65 -16.92 7.02
N THR A 351 -2.64 -17.97 7.84
CA THR A 351 -1.49 -18.89 7.95
C THR A 351 -1.25 -19.65 6.65
N ILE A 352 -2.30 -20.13 5.99
CA ILE A 352 -2.20 -20.82 4.70
C ILE A 352 -1.87 -19.81 3.59
N SER A 353 -2.49 -18.64 3.61
CA SER A 353 -2.12 -17.53 2.74
C SER A 353 -0.69 -17.06 3.04
N GLY A 354 -0.28 -17.00 4.30
CA GLY A 354 1.08 -16.69 4.74
C GLY A 354 2.10 -17.70 4.24
N ARG A 355 1.80 -19.00 4.22
CA ARG A 355 2.66 -20.00 3.56
C ARG A 355 2.78 -19.70 2.06
N ARG A 356 1.69 -19.33 1.41
CA ARG A 356 1.68 -18.93 0.01
C ARG A 356 2.44 -17.60 -0.21
N TYR A 357 2.33 -16.64 0.71
CA TYR A 357 3.13 -15.42 0.67
C TYR A 357 4.60 -15.68 1.00
N SER A 358 4.89 -16.56 1.95
CA SER A 358 6.25 -17.02 2.23
C SER A 358 6.91 -17.65 1.00
N ASP A 359 6.18 -18.47 0.25
CA ASP A 359 6.67 -19.05 -1.01
C ASP A 359 6.95 -17.96 -2.06
N ILE A 360 6.06 -16.97 -2.19
CA ILE A 360 6.25 -15.83 -3.09
C ILE A 360 7.45 -14.99 -2.66
N ILE A 361 7.62 -14.73 -1.37
CA ILE A 361 8.78 -14.00 -0.84
C ILE A 361 10.07 -14.79 -1.04
N GLU A 362 10.07 -16.10 -0.90
CA GLU A 362 11.25 -16.93 -1.23
C GLU A 362 11.59 -16.86 -2.72
N ILE A 363 10.60 -16.90 -3.62
CA ILE A 363 10.81 -16.68 -5.06
C ILE A 363 11.41 -15.28 -5.31
N ALA A 364 10.86 -14.26 -4.68
CA ALA A 364 11.36 -12.90 -4.79
C ALA A 364 12.81 -12.78 -4.26
N LYS A 365 13.13 -13.38 -3.11
CA LYS A 365 14.49 -13.42 -2.55
C LYS A 365 15.48 -14.11 -3.49
N ASP A 366 15.08 -15.22 -4.06
CA ASP A 366 15.92 -15.95 -5.03
C ASP A 366 16.17 -15.12 -6.29
N GLN A 367 15.16 -14.40 -6.76
CA GLN A 367 15.29 -13.49 -7.90
C GLN A 367 16.20 -12.30 -7.56
N ILE A 368 16.01 -11.66 -6.40
CA ILE A 368 16.87 -10.59 -5.92
C ILE A 368 18.33 -11.07 -5.84
N ARG A 369 18.59 -12.25 -5.28
CA ARG A 369 19.94 -12.82 -5.19
C ARG A 369 20.59 -13.09 -6.56
N LYS A 370 19.78 -13.42 -7.57
CA LYS A 370 20.26 -13.64 -8.94
C LYS A 370 20.55 -12.34 -9.68
N THR A 371 19.77 -11.28 -9.38
CA THR A 371 19.75 -10.06 -10.17
C THR A 371 20.23 -8.82 -9.42
N TYR A 372 20.71 -8.90 -8.16
CA TYR A 372 21.11 -7.74 -7.33
C TYR A 372 22.19 -6.87 -7.97
N MET A 373 23.03 -7.45 -8.84
CA MET A 373 24.07 -6.73 -9.59
C MET A 373 23.50 -5.91 -10.76
N SER A 374 22.26 -6.20 -11.19
CA SER A 374 21.60 -5.43 -12.23
C SER A 374 21.22 -4.05 -11.71
N ASP A 375 21.36 -3.08 -12.55
CA ASP A 375 20.91 -1.72 -12.31
C ASP A 375 19.40 -1.53 -12.59
N GLU A 376 18.75 -2.51 -13.21
CA GLU A 376 17.32 -2.51 -13.52
C GLU A 376 16.45 -3.09 -12.39
N ILE A 377 17.07 -3.72 -11.36
CA ILE A 377 16.32 -4.26 -10.24
C ILE A 377 15.66 -3.14 -9.43
N SER A 378 14.38 -3.25 -9.23
CA SER A 378 13.56 -2.32 -8.44
C SER A 378 12.41 -3.08 -7.77
N LEU A 379 11.75 -2.45 -6.81
CA LEU A 379 10.52 -2.97 -6.21
C LEU A 379 9.49 -3.31 -7.30
N ASN A 380 9.33 -2.41 -8.28
CA ASN A 380 8.37 -2.57 -9.36
C ASN A 380 8.66 -3.78 -10.24
N THR A 381 9.94 -4.00 -10.59
CA THR A 381 10.32 -5.16 -11.44
C THR A 381 10.09 -6.47 -10.72
N ILE A 382 10.46 -6.57 -9.43
CA ILE A 382 10.23 -7.79 -8.64
C ILE A 382 8.73 -8.02 -8.37
N ALA A 383 7.97 -6.98 -8.06
CA ALA A 383 6.53 -7.07 -7.87
C ALA A 383 5.82 -7.60 -9.13
N ALA A 384 6.19 -7.09 -10.32
CA ALA A 384 5.66 -7.56 -11.58
C ALA A 384 6.00 -9.03 -11.87
N GLU A 385 7.23 -9.48 -11.57
CA GLU A 385 7.65 -10.88 -11.74
C GLU A 385 6.84 -11.85 -10.85
N VAL A 386 6.46 -11.42 -9.64
CA VAL A 386 5.63 -12.23 -8.74
C VAL A 386 4.12 -11.98 -8.94
N GLY A 387 3.72 -11.14 -9.92
CA GLY A 387 2.33 -10.88 -10.28
C GLY A 387 1.55 -10.05 -9.25
N MET A 388 2.23 -9.12 -8.58
CA MET A 388 1.65 -8.24 -7.55
C MET A 388 1.77 -6.76 -7.91
N SER A 389 0.91 -5.90 -7.34
CA SER A 389 1.16 -4.47 -7.38
C SER A 389 2.37 -4.10 -6.50
N PRO A 390 3.11 -3.04 -6.82
CA PRO A 390 4.26 -2.61 -6.04
C PRO A 390 3.94 -2.35 -4.57
N SER A 391 2.85 -1.64 -4.28
CA SER A 391 2.43 -1.35 -2.89
C SER A 391 2.08 -2.61 -2.11
N TYR A 392 1.36 -3.55 -2.75
CA TYR A 392 0.99 -4.81 -2.12
C TYR A 392 2.21 -5.68 -1.84
N PHE A 393 3.14 -5.79 -2.81
CA PHE A 393 4.39 -6.52 -2.65
C PHE A 393 5.27 -5.89 -1.55
N SER A 394 5.44 -4.56 -1.54
CA SER A 394 6.21 -3.83 -0.53
C SER A 394 5.70 -4.12 0.89
N SER A 395 4.38 -4.07 1.08
CA SER A 395 3.74 -4.35 2.37
C SER A 395 3.99 -5.78 2.84
N ILE A 396 3.75 -6.78 1.98
CA ILE A 396 3.96 -8.19 2.32
C ILE A 396 5.45 -8.46 2.57
N PHE A 397 6.33 -7.95 1.70
CA PHE A 397 7.77 -8.12 1.84
C PHE A 397 8.26 -7.56 3.17
N SER A 398 7.84 -6.34 3.53
CA SER A 398 8.23 -5.70 4.80
C SER A 398 7.68 -6.44 6.02
N LYS A 399 6.45 -6.96 5.95
CA LYS A 399 5.82 -7.73 7.01
C LYS A 399 6.56 -9.07 7.24
N GLU A 400 6.86 -9.80 6.18
CA GLU A 400 7.51 -11.12 6.25
C GLU A 400 9.01 -11.02 6.58
N MET A 401 9.70 -10.02 6.03
CA MET A 401 11.13 -9.85 6.18
C MET A 401 11.56 -8.97 7.37
N GLY A 402 10.63 -8.21 7.96
CA GLY A 402 10.92 -7.23 9.00
C GLY A 402 11.76 -6.03 8.51
N LYS A 403 11.94 -5.89 7.18
CA LYS A 403 12.69 -4.82 6.53
C LYS A 403 12.16 -4.58 5.12
N THR A 404 12.37 -3.36 4.60
CA THR A 404 11.94 -3.00 3.25
C THR A 404 12.74 -3.75 2.17
N PHE A 405 12.18 -3.81 0.95
CA PHE A 405 12.88 -4.35 -0.21
C PHE A 405 14.23 -3.66 -0.45
N VAL A 406 14.26 -2.32 -0.33
CA VAL A 406 15.49 -1.52 -0.52
C VAL A 406 16.54 -1.85 0.55
N GLU A 407 16.13 -1.98 1.81
CA GLU A 407 17.05 -2.38 2.89
C GLU A 407 17.65 -3.77 2.62
N TYR A 408 16.81 -4.72 2.20
CA TYR A 408 17.26 -6.08 1.88
C TYR A 408 18.23 -6.13 0.68
N LEU A 409 17.90 -5.42 -0.41
CA LEU A 409 18.79 -5.31 -1.58
C LEU A 409 20.11 -4.63 -1.21
N THR A 410 20.04 -3.56 -0.42
CA THR A 410 21.24 -2.83 0.05
C THR A 410 22.13 -3.75 0.88
N GLU A 411 21.56 -4.55 1.78
CA GLU A 411 22.29 -5.49 2.61
C GLU A 411 23.06 -6.51 1.75
N ILE A 412 22.40 -7.15 0.78
CA ILE A 412 23.04 -8.11 -0.15
C ILE A 412 24.19 -7.45 -0.91
N ARG A 413 23.99 -6.25 -1.43
CA ARG A 413 25.01 -5.49 -2.15
C ARG A 413 26.19 -5.12 -1.27
N MET A 414 25.93 -4.70 -0.02
CA MET A 414 26.99 -4.33 0.93
C MET A 414 27.78 -5.55 1.39
N ASP A 415 27.13 -6.69 1.61
CA ASP A 415 27.83 -7.92 1.96
C ASP A 415 28.77 -8.36 0.85
N ARG A 416 28.32 -8.32 -0.39
CA ARG A 416 29.18 -8.60 -1.53
C ARG A 416 30.29 -7.58 -1.70
N ALA A 417 30.01 -6.30 -1.47
CA ALA A 417 31.05 -5.26 -1.50
C ALA A 417 32.13 -5.49 -0.43
N LYS A 418 31.77 -5.90 0.77
CA LYS A 418 32.71 -6.26 1.85
C LYS A 418 33.63 -7.40 1.42
N GLU A 419 33.07 -8.47 0.84
CA GLU A 419 33.86 -9.58 0.31
C GLU A 419 34.85 -9.10 -0.74
N LEU A 420 34.43 -8.33 -1.75
CA LEU A 420 35.31 -7.81 -2.81
C LEU A 420 36.35 -6.86 -2.27
N LEU A 421 36.05 -6.04 -1.27
CA LEU A 421 37.00 -5.15 -0.62
C LEU A 421 38.11 -5.93 0.09
N MET A 422 37.79 -7.08 0.68
CA MET A 422 38.74 -7.94 1.41
C MET A 422 39.55 -8.87 0.50
N CYS A 423 38.88 -9.45 -0.52
CA CYS A 423 39.44 -10.53 -1.31
C CYS A 423 39.97 -10.10 -2.70
N SER A 424 39.82 -8.83 -3.11
CA SER A 424 40.24 -8.36 -4.41
C SER A 424 41.11 -7.10 -4.38
N SER A 425 41.84 -6.85 -5.48
CA SER A 425 42.59 -5.62 -5.72
C SER A 425 41.80 -4.56 -6.49
N MET A 426 40.50 -4.80 -6.74
CA MET A 426 39.64 -3.89 -7.48
C MET A 426 39.57 -2.51 -6.83
N LYS A 427 39.47 -1.46 -7.64
CA LYS A 427 39.24 -0.11 -7.12
C LYS A 427 37.86 -0.01 -6.49
N THR A 428 37.69 0.89 -5.54
CA THR A 428 36.38 1.10 -4.88
C THR A 428 35.27 1.43 -5.89
N SER A 429 35.59 2.18 -6.93
CA SER A 429 34.65 2.49 -8.01
C SER A 429 34.22 1.26 -8.82
N GLU A 430 35.17 0.36 -9.10
CA GLU A 430 34.91 -0.89 -9.82
C GLU A 430 34.02 -1.82 -8.98
N ILE A 431 34.27 -1.87 -7.66
CA ILE A 431 33.41 -2.64 -6.74
C ILE A 431 32.00 -2.06 -6.71
N GLY A 432 31.84 -0.72 -6.72
CA GLY A 432 30.52 -0.09 -6.78
C GLY A 432 29.73 -0.55 -8.00
N TYR A 433 30.33 -0.60 -9.17
CA TYR A 433 29.71 -1.11 -10.39
C TYR A 433 29.39 -2.61 -10.30
N GLU A 434 30.32 -3.40 -9.79
CA GLU A 434 30.20 -4.86 -9.69
C GLU A 434 29.03 -5.28 -8.78
N VAL A 435 28.73 -4.49 -7.74
CA VAL A 435 27.62 -4.76 -6.82
C VAL A 435 26.32 -4.06 -7.22
N GLY A 436 26.25 -3.47 -8.43
CA GLY A 436 25.03 -2.95 -9.01
C GLY A 436 24.74 -1.46 -8.75
N TYR A 437 25.75 -0.67 -8.39
CA TYR A 437 25.62 0.79 -8.31
C TYR A 437 26.18 1.46 -9.55
N LYS A 438 25.37 2.27 -10.24
CA LYS A 438 25.83 3.06 -11.40
C LYS A 438 26.77 4.21 -11.03
N ASP A 439 26.68 4.72 -9.80
CA ASP A 439 27.51 5.81 -9.31
C ASP A 439 28.39 5.37 -8.13
N PRO A 440 29.71 5.38 -8.30
CA PRO A 440 30.67 5.06 -7.23
C PRO A 440 30.61 6.02 -6.03
N HIS A 441 30.17 7.27 -6.21
CA HIS A 441 30.03 8.22 -5.12
C HIS A 441 28.83 7.84 -4.23
N TYR A 442 27.72 7.49 -4.85
CA TYR A 442 26.55 6.99 -4.14
C TYR A 442 26.84 5.66 -3.43
N PHE A 443 27.52 4.72 -4.09
CA PHE A 443 28.01 3.51 -3.44
C PHE A 443 28.81 3.84 -2.18
N SER A 444 29.77 4.75 -2.28
CA SER A 444 30.61 5.14 -1.14
C SER A 444 29.81 5.78 -0.01
N TYR A 445 28.81 6.59 -0.36
CA TYR A 445 27.87 7.19 0.61
C TYR A 445 27.04 6.12 1.33
N ILE A 446 26.39 5.21 0.59
CA ILE A 446 25.57 4.13 1.17
C ILE A 446 26.44 3.20 2.02
N PHE A 447 27.62 2.83 1.54
CA PHE A 447 28.55 2.01 2.30
C PHE A 447 28.93 2.67 3.63
N LYS A 448 29.26 3.97 3.61
CA LYS A 448 29.55 4.72 4.85
C LYS A 448 28.35 4.80 5.77
N LYS A 449 27.17 5.03 5.23
CA LYS A 449 25.90 5.11 6.00
C LYS A 449 25.57 3.78 6.69
N THR A 450 25.76 2.66 6.00
CA THR A 450 25.39 1.33 6.50
C THR A 450 26.50 0.66 7.32
N GLN A 451 27.76 0.88 7.00
CA GLN A 451 28.92 0.24 7.65
C GLN A 451 29.67 1.15 8.63
N ASN A 452 29.22 2.41 8.81
CA ASN A 452 29.86 3.42 9.67
C ASN A 452 31.36 3.71 9.35
N CYS A 453 31.82 3.32 8.16
CA CYS A 453 33.17 3.62 7.67
C CYS A 453 33.18 3.64 6.14
N THR A 454 34.16 4.33 5.54
CA THR A 454 34.32 4.37 4.09
C THR A 454 34.81 3.02 3.55
N PRO A 455 34.57 2.68 2.27
CA PRO A 455 35.12 1.48 1.63
C PRO A 455 36.65 1.37 1.74
N LYS A 456 37.35 2.51 1.67
CA LYS A 456 38.83 2.55 1.83
C LYS A 456 39.25 2.20 3.24
N GLU A 457 38.60 2.76 4.24
CA GLU A 457 38.86 2.45 5.66
C GLU A 457 38.56 1.00 5.97
N PHE A 458 37.45 0.47 5.44
CA PHE A 458 37.09 -0.94 5.59
C PHE A 458 38.16 -1.88 5.05
N ARG A 459 38.65 -1.60 3.84
CA ARG A 459 39.78 -2.36 3.22
C ARG A 459 41.07 -2.27 4.02
N ALA A 460 41.37 -1.14 4.62
CA ALA A 460 42.56 -0.97 5.44
C ALA A 460 42.51 -1.82 6.72
N ARG A 461 41.35 -1.88 7.38
CA ARG A 461 41.15 -2.70 8.60
C ARG A 461 41.29 -4.21 8.36
N GLY A 462 40.98 -4.67 7.15
CA GLY A 462 41.09 -6.10 6.82
C GLY A 462 42.48 -6.55 6.35
N LYS A 463 43.44 -5.64 6.35
CA LYS A 463 44.85 -5.93 6.05
C LYS A 463 45.74 -5.97 7.32
N GLU A 464 45.17 -5.60 8.46
CA GLU A 464 45.77 -5.80 9.79
C GLU A 464 45.32 -7.17 10.36
#